data_a3186da817080af5e4c4f25fa02db7b9
#
_entry.id   a3186da817080af5e4c4f25fa02db7b9
#
_cell.length_a   1.000
_cell.length_b   1.000
_cell.length_c   1.000
_cell.angle_alpha   90.00
_cell.angle_beta   90.00
_cell.angle_gamma   90.00
#
_symmetry.space_group_name_H-M   'P 1'
#
loop_
_entity.id
_entity.type
_entity.pdbx_description
1 polymer ?
#
loop_
_entity_poly.entity_id
_entity_poly.type
_entity_poly.pdbx_seq_one_letter_code
_entity_poly.pdbx_strand_id
1 'polypeptide(L)'
;TLGALTVSVGFPDGEELARVPMPSLHFGHAWDGTVDDAGRIWKPAYHSDREGAEVRREGLDEGTGRIYLKSLDPSDGTVDSVYVGDYQARQYLSQAGSGWWHIYFPYDPQRETAVDPRGGFWQVHTAGYRVARLDEVGDTTLVIQLEADPIPLSSEERDQFIEGVGDRGPESRRV
;
A
#
# COMPACT_ATOMS: atom_id res chain seq x y z
N THR A 1 29.63 -2.86 -4.44
CA THR A 1 28.80 -3.99 -3.95
C THR A 1 27.80 -3.40 -2.98
N LEU A 2 26.56 -3.24 -3.42
CA LEU A 2 25.43 -2.91 -2.53
C LEU A 2 25.30 -4.06 -1.55
N GLY A 3 25.48 -3.82 -0.26
CA GLY A 3 25.29 -4.82 0.77
C GLY A 3 23.88 -5.39 0.71
N ALA A 4 23.73 -6.69 0.82
CA ALA A 4 22.43 -7.33 0.92
C ALA A 4 21.69 -6.74 2.13
N LEU A 5 20.48 -6.24 1.90
CA LEU A 5 19.57 -5.87 2.99
C LEU A 5 19.26 -7.16 3.77
N THR A 6 19.40 -7.09 5.08
CA THR A 6 19.04 -8.19 5.98
C THR A 6 17.97 -7.72 6.95
N VAL A 7 17.05 -8.61 7.28
CA VAL A 7 16.12 -8.43 8.39
C VAL A 7 16.67 -9.18 9.58
N SER A 8 16.79 -8.49 10.70
CA SER A 8 17.05 -9.12 11.99
C SER A 8 15.73 -9.23 12.75
N VAL A 9 15.37 -10.43 13.13
CA VAL A 9 14.25 -10.71 14.02
C VAL A 9 14.82 -10.95 15.40
N GLY A 10 14.32 -10.26 16.41
CA GLY A 10 14.85 -10.38 17.78
C GLY A 10 13.77 -10.25 18.84
N PHE A 11 14.10 -10.67 20.03
CA PHE A 11 13.27 -10.43 21.21
C PHE A 11 13.33 -8.96 21.67
N PRO A 12 12.36 -8.51 22.49
CA PRO A 12 12.36 -7.15 23.04
C PRO A 12 13.59 -6.79 23.89
N ASP A 13 14.32 -7.79 24.40
CA ASP A 13 15.57 -7.65 25.15
C ASP A 13 16.79 -7.44 24.26
N GLY A 14 16.62 -7.49 22.93
CA GLY A 14 17.66 -7.28 21.94
C GLY A 14 18.41 -8.55 21.51
N GLU A 15 18.01 -9.72 21.98
CA GLU A 15 18.57 -10.98 21.47
C GLU A 15 18.12 -11.21 20.03
N GLU A 16 19.07 -11.37 19.11
CA GLU A 16 18.80 -11.64 17.69
C GLU A 16 18.47 -13.14 17.52
N LEU A 17 17.24 -13.42 17.06
CA LEU A 17 16.78 -14.78 16.77
C LEU A 17 17.21 -15.28 15.40
N ALA A 18 17.15 -14.39 14.41
CA ALA A 18 17.47 -14.73 13.03
C ALA A 18 17.91 -13.50 12.25
N ARG A 19 18.78 -13.70 11.29
CA ARG A 19 19.16 -12.71 10.28
C ARG A 19 18.97 -13.30 8.91
N VAL A 20 17.99 -12.77 8.18
CA VAL A 20 17.59 -13.30 6.87
C VAL A 20 17.94 -12.30 5.79
N PRO A 21 18.62 -12.70 4.70
CA PRO A 21 18.79 -11.84 3.54
C PRO A 21 17.44 -11.58 2.86
N MET A 22 17.18 -10.32 2.49
CA MET A 22 15.94 -9.90 1.85
C MET A 22 16.17 -9.47 0.40
N PRO A 23 16.46 -10.39 -0.50
CA PRO A 23 16.83 -10.03 -1.88
C PRO A 23 15.65 -9.54 -2.72
N SER A 24 14.42 -9.83 -2.33
CA SER A 24 13.23 -9.60 -3.17
C SER A 24 12.18 -8.68 -2.56
N LEU A 25 12.34 -8.29 -1.32
CA LEU A 25 11.42 -7.33 -0.72
C LEU A 25 11.98 -5.93 -1.00
N HIS A 26 11.49 -5.24 -2.00
CA HIS A 26 11.82 -3.84 -2.27
C HIS A 26 11.24 -3.00 -1.13
N PHE A 27 12.11 -2.58 -0.21
CA PHE A 27 11.75 -1.67 0.86
C PHE A 27 12.38 -0.31 0.64
N GLY A 28 11.54 0.66 0.28
CA GLY A 28 11.83 2.01 0.72
C GLY A 28 11.36 2.11 2.18
N HIS A 29 12.18 2.65 3.05
CA HIS A 29 11.91 3.16 4.40
C HIS A 29 10.86 2.45 5.28
N ALA A 30 11.22 2.19 6.53
CA ALA A 30 10.45 1.71 7.66
C ALA A 30 9.63 0.42 7.45
N TRP A 31 9.84 -0.48 8.37
CA TRP A 31 9.12 -1.73 8.46
C TRP A 31 7.74 -1.49 9.09
N ASP A 32 6.70 -1.79 8.36
CA ASP A 32 5.30 -1.80 8.78
C ASP A 32 4.65 -3.19 8.63
N GLY A 33 5.47 -4.23 8.62
CA GLY A 33 5.02 -5.61 8.48
C GLY A 33 4.32 -6.14 9.73
N THR A 34 3.43 -7.10 9.52
CA THR A 34 2.73 -7.83 10.57
C THR A 34 3.33 -9.22 10.70
N VAL A 35 3.42 -9.73 11.92
CA VAL A 35 3.85 -11.10 12.21
C VAL A 35 2.61 -11.93 12.54
N ASP A 36 2.47 -13.11 11.92
CA ASP A 36 1.41 -14.06 12.23
C ASP A 36 1.80 -15.02 13.39
N ASP A 37 0.84 -15.82 13.82
CA ASP A 37 1.05 -16.78 14.94
C ASP A 37 2.08 -17.89 14.59
N ALA A 38 2.38 -18.07 13.29
CA ALA A 38 3.44 -18.98 12.84
C ALA A 38 4.83 -18.30 12.78
N GLY A 39 4.92 -17.02 13.11
CA GLY A 39 6.14 -16.24 13.07
C GLY A 39 6.54 -15.72 11.68
N ARG A 40 5.70 -15.90 10.66
CA ARG A 40 5.94 -15.35 9.33
C ARG A 40 5.71 -13.84 9.34
N ILE A 41 6.55 -13.15 8.62
CA ILE A 41 6.50 -11.69 8.51
C ILE A 41 5.83 -11.32 7.20
N TRP A 42 4.75 -10.54 7.25
CA TRP A 42 3.94 -10.18 6.10
C TRP A 42 4.09 -8.70 5.74
N LYS A 43 4.11 -8.42 4.44
CA LYS A 43 4.12 -7.05 3.92
C LYS A 43 3.31 -6.93 2.64
N PRO A 44 2.51 -5.85 2.45
CA PRO A 44 1.89 -5.56 1.18
C PRO A 44 2.92 -5.17 0.12
N ALA A 45 2.69 -5.62 -1.10
CA ALA A 45 3.47 -5.27 -2.28
C ALA A 45 2.53 -4.89 -3.43
N TYR A 46 2.77 -3.73 -4.02
CA TYR A 46 1.95 -3.18 -5.09
C TYR A 46 2.70 -3.31 -6.41
N HIS A 47 2.11 -4.00 -7.37
CA HIS A 47 2.64 -4.16 -8.71
C HIS A 47 1.78 -3.38 -9.69
N SER A 48 2.35 -2.33 -10.27
CA SER A 48 1.68 -1.58 -11.34
C SER A 48 1.63 -2.41 -12.62
N ASP A 49 0.49 -2.36 -13.31
CA ASP A 49 0.34 -2.97 -14.63
C ASP A 49 0.98 -2.13 -15.76
N ARG A 50 1.61 -1.01 -15.41
CA ARG A 50 2.35 -0.18 -16.37
C ARG A 50 3.60 -0.90 -16.83
N GLU A 51 3.65 -1.26 -18.09
CA GLU A 51 4.86 -1.76 -18.73
C GLU A 51 5.79 -0.59 -19.09
N GLY A 52 6.99 -0.60 -18.51
CA GLY A 52 8.05 0.33 -18.86
C GLY A 52 8.01 1.68 -18.15
N ALA A 53 9.05 2.47 -18.38
CA ALA A 53 9.09 3.86 -17.93
C ALA A 53 8.24 4.72 -18.87
N GLU A 54 6.93 4.76 -18.68
CA GLU A 54 6.10 5.73 -19.37
C GLU A 54 6.62 7.15 -19.07
N VAL A 55 6.70 7.95 -20.12
CA VAL A 55 7.06 9.34 -19.97
C VAL A 55 5.97 10.01 -19.14
N ARG A 56 6.30 10.40 -17.92
CA ARG A 56 5.37 11.14 -17.06
C ARG A 56 4.93 12.41 -17.76
N ARG A 57 3.64 12.65 -17.75
CA ARG A 57 3.03 13.87 -18.30
C ARG A 57 2.26 14.57 -17.20
N GLU A 58 2.26 15.90 -17.24
CA GLU A 58 1.44 16.70 -16.36
C GLU A 58 -0.05 16.44 -16.64
N GLY A 59 -0.85 16.32 -15.59
CA GLY A 59 -2.28 16.07 -15.68
C GLY A 59 -2.75 14.89 -14.84
N LEU A 60 -3.98 14.48 -15.10
CA LEU A 60 -4.57 13.31 -14.46
C LEU A 60 -3.83 12.04 -14.89
N ASP A 61 -3.36 11.31 -13.91
CA ASP A 61 -2.65 10.06 -14.07
C ASP A 61 -3.47 8.95 -13.41
N GLU A 62 -3.96 8.03 -14.23
CA GLU A 62 -4.77 6.88 -13.78
C GLU A 62 -4.04 5.59 -14.14
N GLY A 63 -4.06 4.64 -13.23
CA GLY A 63 -3.42 3.35 -13.42
C GLY A 63 -4.10 2.27 -12.62
N THR A 64 -3.84 1.05 -13.02
CA THR A 64 -4.25 -0.16 -12.32
C THR A 64 -3.03 -0.95 -11.89
N GLY A 65 -3.22 -1.84 -10.96
CA GLY A 65 -2.20 -2.77 -10.55
C GLY A 65 -2.74 -3.82 -9.61
N ARG A 66 -1.86 -4.69 -9.19
CA ARG A 66 -2.18 -5.85 -8.34
C ARG A 66 -1.58 -5.67 -6.97
N ILE A 67 -2.34 -6.07 -5.96
CA ILE A 67 -1.89 -6.12 -4.57
C ILE A 67 -1.55 -7.57 -4.23
N TYR A 68 -0.34 -7.75 -3.75
CA TYR A 68 0.12 -9.01 -3.18
C TYR A 68 0.48 -8.80 -1.71
N LEU A 69 0.25 -9.81 -0.90
CA LEU A 69 0.88 -9.92 0.41
C LEU A 69 2.07 -10.86 0.29
N LYS A 70 3.25 -10.35 0.59
CA LYS A 70 4.47 -11.16 0.64
C LYS A 70 4.73 -11.60 2.06
N SER A 71 5.03 -12.87 2.25
CA SER A 71 5.49 -13.40 3.53
C SER A 71 6.95 -13.78 3.46
N LEU A 72 7.62 -13.63 4.60
CA LEU A 72 8.95 -14.15 4.83
C LEU A 72 8.89 -15.08 6.04
N ASP A 73 9.30 -16.33 5.83
CA ASP A 73 9.57 -17.25 6.94
C ASP A 73 11.00 -17.00 7.45
N PRO A 74 11.18 -16.52 8.69
CA PRO A 74 12.52 -16.25 9.22
C PRO A 74 13.31 -17.52 9.55
N SER A 75 12.67 -18.68 9.60
CA SER A 75 13.35 -19.94 9.96
C SER A 75 14.23 -20.47 8.82
N ASP A 76 13.81 -20.28 7.57
CA ASP A 76 14.52 -20.79 6.38
C ASP A 76 14.73 -19.72 5.29
N GLY A 77 14.16 -18.52 5.46
CA GLY A 77 14.25 -17.44 4.49
C GLY A 77 13.33 -17.60 3.29
N THR A 78 12.37 -18.52 3.34
CA THR A 78 11.38 -18.69 2.26
C THR A 78 10.51 -17.44 2.12
N VAL A 79 10.32 -17.02 0.87
CA VAL A 79 9.45 -15.89 0.52
C VAL A 79 8.34 -16.39 -0.37
N ASP A 80 7.10 -16.19 0.10
CA ASP A 80 5.89 -16.46 -0.67
C ASP A 80 5.12 -15.18 -0.98
N SER A 81 4.15 -15.27 -1.87
CA SER A 81 3.26 -14.15 -2.17
C SER A 81 1.85 -14.63 -2.47
N VAL A 82 0.86 -13.94 -1.90
CA VAL A 82 -0.56 -14.19 -2.11
C VAL A 82 -1.16 -12.98 -2.82
N TYR A 83 -1.83 -13.20 -3.93
CA TYR A 83 -2.61 -12.17 -4.60
C TYR A 83 -3.88 -11.90 -3.81
N VAL A 84 -4.15 -10.64 -3.48
CA VAL A 84 -5.30 -10.24 -2.66
C VAL A 84 -6.22 -9.25 -3.37
N GLY A 85 -5.94 -8.89 -4.60
CA GLY A 85 -6.83 -8.08 -5.43
C GLY A 85 -6.13 -6.99 -6.22
N ASP A 86 -6.94 -6.24 -6.96
CA ASP A 86 -6.47 -5.13 -7.78
C ASP A 86 -6.66 -3.79 -7.06
N TYR A 87 -5.86 -2.81 -7.44
CA TYR A 87 -6.06 -1.42 -7.02
C TYR A 87 -6.17 -0.51 -8.23
N GLN A 88 -6.82 0.62 -8.02
CA GLN A 88 -6.81 1.74 -8.94
C GLN A 88 -6.04 2.89 -8.29
N ALA A 89 -5.08 3.44 -9.02
CA ALA A 89 -4.37 4.64 -8.60
C ALA A 89 -4.89 5.82 -9.41
N ARG A 90 -5.29 6.89 -8.73
CA ARG A 90 -5.63 8.17 -9.33
C ARG A 90 -4.82 9.26 -8.66
N GLN A 91 -4.15 10.05 -9.45
CA GLN A 91 -3.36 11.16 -8.96
C GLN A 91 -3.27 12.24 -10.03
N TYR A 92 -3.06 13.46 -9.62
CA TYR A 92 -2.68 14.51 -10.54
C TYR A 92 -1.17 14.70 -10.46
N LEU A 93 -0.50 14.64 -11.61
CA LEU A 93 0.93 14.89 -11.73
C LEU A 93 1.15 16.34 -12.13
N SER A 94 1.96 17.05 -11.38
CA SER A 94 2.42 18.39 -11.73
C SER A 94 3.93 18.45 -11.76
N GLN A 95 4.49 19.04 -12.78
CA GLN A 95 5.94 19.20 -12.92
C GLN A 95 6.40 20.50 -12.24
N ALA A 96 7.39 20.39 -11.37
CA ALA A 96 8.02 21.52 -10.71
C ALA A 96 9.54 21.44 -10.83
N GLY A 97 10.10 22.22 -11.73
CA GLY A 97 11.52 22.16 -12.04
C GLY A 97 11.92 20.80 -12.61
N SER A 98 12.85 20.11 -11.96
CA SER A 98 13.27 18.74 -12.32
C SER A 98 12.49 17.64 -11.60
N GLY A 99 11.56 18.00 -10.71
CA GLY A 99 10.79 17.07 -9.91
C GLY A 99 9.33 16.93 -10.35
N TRP A 100 8.67 15.91 -9.79
CA TRP A 100 7.26 15.68 -9.97
C TRP A 100 6.55 15.75 -8.63
N TRP A 101 5.40 16.43 -8.60
CA TRP A 101 4.47 16.42 -7.49
C TRP A 101 3.35 15.44 -7.77
N HIS A 102 3.06 14.61 -6.79
CA HIS A 102 1.97 13.67 -6.81
C HIS A 102 0.88 14.19 -5.88
N ILE A 103 -0.24 14.57 -6.45
CA ILE A 103 -1.41 15.06 -5.70
C ILE A 103 -2.44 13.94 -5.74
N TYR A 104 -2.63 13.29 -4.61
CA TYR A 104 -3.62 12.23 -4.45
C TYR A 104 -4.99 12.84 -4.16
N PHE A 105 -6.02 12.27 -4.75
CA PHE A 105 -7.38 12.70 -4.48
C PHE A 105 -7.79 12.24 -3.09
N PRO A 106 -8.34 13.13 -2.25
CA PRO A 106 -8.97 12.73 -1.00
C PRO A 106 -10.22 11.93 -1.34
N TYR A 107 -10.54 10.96 -0.52
CA TYR A 107 -11.74 10.13 -0.69
C TYR A 107 -11.75 9.21 -1.93
N ASP A 108 -10.64 9.05 -2.62
CA ASP A 108 -10.52 7.97 -3.60
C ASP A 108 -10.75 6.62 -2.91
N PRO A 109 -11.45 5.70 -3.57
CA PRO A 109 -11.65 4.37 -3.02
C PRO A 109 -10.34 3.71 -2.64
N GLN A 110 -10.23 3.33 -1.38
CA GLN A 110 -9.05 2.63 -0.86
C GLN A 110 -9.37 1.16 -0.66
N ARG A 111 -8.35 0.34 -0.90
CA ARG A 111 -8.36 -1.07 -0.54
C ARG A 111 -7.19 -1.32 0.41
N GLU A 112 -7.54 -1.60 1.66
CA GLU A 112 -6.56 -1.89 2.70
C GLU A 112 -6.64 -3.35 3.09
N THR A 113 -5.51 -3.96 3.37
CA THR A 113 -5.44 -5.38 3.72
C THR A 113 -4.60 -5.54 4.98
N ALA A 114 -5.15 -6.27 5.94
CA ALA A 114 -4.49 -6.62 7.20
C ALA A 114 -4.38 -8.14 7.33
N VAL A 115 -3.27 -8.60 7.89
CA VAL A 115 -3.07 -10.01 8.19
C VAL A 115 -3.90 -10.41 9.42
N ASP A 116 -4.66 -11.50 9.34
CA ASP A 116 -5.23 -12.15 10.52
C ASP A 116 -4.13 -13.01 11.15
N PRO A 117 -3.71 -12.76 12.40
CA PRO A 117 -2.65 -13.56 13.03
C PRO A 117 -2.92 -15.07 13.03
N ARG A 118 -4.20 -15.47 13.04
CA ARG A 118 -4.65 -16.87 13.03
C ARG A 118 -4.72 -17.51 11.65
N GLY A 119 -4.28 -16.78 10.62
CA GLY A 119 -4.26 -17.21 9.23
C GLY A 119 -5.26 -16.48 8.34
N GLY A 120 -4.83 -16.17 7.12
CA GLY A 120 -5.61 -15.41 6.14
C GLY A 120 -5.55 -13.90 6.36
N PHE A 121 -6.50 -13.18 5.75
CA PHE A 121 -6.43 -11.73 5.64
C PHE A 121 -7.79 -11.09 5.80
N TRP A 122 -7.81 -9.86 6.32
CA TRP A 122 -8.97 -8.98 6.31
C TRP A 122 -8.73 -7.88 5.30
N GLN A 123 -9.71 -7.62 4.45
CA GLN A 123 -9.65 -6.59 3.43
C GLN A 123 -10.82 -5.64 3.55
N VAL A 124 -10.54 -4.34 3.57
CA VAL A 124 -11.53 -3.27 3.54
C VAL A 124 -11.54 -2.63 2.17
N HIS A 125 -12.71 -2.39 1.62
CA HIS A 125 -12.90 -1.61 0.41
C HIS A 125 -13.87 -0.46 0.69
N THR A 126 -13.34 0.76 0.72
CA THR A 126 -14.10 1.92 1.21
C THR A 126 -15.22 2.37 0.26
N ALA A 127 -15.08 2.16 -1.05
CA ALA A 127 -16.10 2.53 -2.03
C ALA A 127 -17.44 1.84 -1.83
N GLY A 128 -17.47 0.66 -1.20
CA GLY A 128 -18.68 -0.12 -1.04
C GLY A 128 -18.99 -0.46 0.41
N TYR A 129 -18.32 0.18 1.38
CA TYR A 129 -18.44 -0.16 2.80
C TYR A 129 -18.37 -1.67 3.05
N ARG A 130 -17.38 -2.29 2.39
CA ARG A 130 -17.24 -3.74 2.34
C ARG A 130 -16.00 -4.17 3.11
N VAL A 131 -16.19 -5.17 3.97
CA VAL A 131 -15.11 -5.90 4.63
C VAL A 131 -15.17 -7.34 4.17
N ALA A 132 -14.07 -7.89 3.73
CA ALA A 132 -13.96 -9.29 3.33
C ALA A 132 -12.91 -10.00 4.17
N ARG A 133 -13.14 -11.28 4.46
CA ARG A 133 -12.13 -12.18 4.96
C ARG A 133 -11.67 -13.07 3.81
N LEU A 134 -10.36 -13.15 3.63
CA LEU A 134 -9.70 -14.01 2.67
C LEU A 134 -8.98 -15.13 3.46
N ASP A 135 -8.88 -16.29 2.87
CA ASP A 135 -8.06 -17.37 3.42
C ASP A 135 -6.56 -17.16 3.09
N GLU A 136 -5.72 -18.13 3.41
CA GLU A 136 -4.27 -18.06 3.22
C GLU A 136 -3.84 -18.09 1.74
N VAL A 137 -4.72 -18.50 0.82
CA VAL A 137 -4.47 -18.49 -0.62
C VAL A 137 -5.07 -17.28 -1.34
N GLY A 138 -5.82 -16.44 -0.60
CA GLY A 138 -6.43 -15.22 -1.11
C GLY A 138 -7.89 -15.38 -1.55
N ASP A 139 -8.50 -16.53 -1.34
CA ASP A 139 -9.91 -16.74 -1.68
C ASP A 139 -10.83 -16.13 -0.61
N THR A 140 -11.90 -15.46 -1.07
CA THR A 140 -12.86 -14.82 -0.16
C THR A 140 -13.73 -15.85 0.55
N THR A 141 -13.67 -15.87 1.88
CA THR A 141 -14.42 -16.78 2.75
C THR A 141 -15.61 -16.14 3.45
N LEU A 142 -15.57 -14.81 3.64
CA LEU A 142 -16.64 -14.05 4.27
C LEU A 142 -16.70 -12.65 3.66
N VAL A 143 -17.91 -12.12 3.50
CA VAL A 143 -18.15 -10.72 3.12
C VAL A 143 -19.14 -10.12 4.10
N ILE A 144 -18.78 -8.97 4.62
CA ILE A 144 -19.66 -8.09 5.40
C ILE A 144 -19.79 -6.81 4.57
N GLN A 145 -20.99 -6.45 4.19
CA GLN A 145 -21.27 -5.26 3.41
C GLN A 145 -22.39 -4.47 4.07
N LEU A 146 -22.15 -3.17 4.21
CA LEU A 146 -23.17 -2.24 4.66
C LEU A 146 -23.78 -1.56 3.42
N GLU A 147 -25.10 -1.64 3.28
CA GLU A 147 -25.84 -0.83 2.33
C GLU A 147 -26.00 0.58 2.91
N ALA A 148 -25.30 1.51 2.32
CA ALA A 148 -25.36 2.93 2.69
C ALA A 148 -25.23 3.78 1.44
N ASP A 149 -25.99 4.86 1.38
CA ASP A 149 -25.85 5.83 0.31
C ASP A 149 -24.50 6.56 0.47
N PRO A 150 -23.78 6.82 -0.64
CA PRO A 150 -22.58 7.61 -0.60
C PRO A 150 -22.87 9.01 -0.03
N ILE A 151 -22.06 9.43 0.92
CA ILE A 151 -22.15 10.80 1.43
C ILE A 151 -21.47 11.71 0.41
N PRO A 152 -22.20 12.65 -0.23
CA PRO A 152 -21.60 13.54 -1.20
C PRO A 152 -20.63 14.51 -0.52
N LEU A 153 -19.52 14.76 -1.19
CA LEU A 153 -18.56 15.77 -0.76
C LEU A 153 -19.24 17.16 -0.75
N SER A 154 -19.17 17.85 0.38
CA SER A 154 -19.70 19.19 0.48
C SER A 154 -18.83 20.20 -0.31
N SER A 155 -19.42 21.34 -0.66
CA SER A 155 -18.65 22.42 -1.32
C SER A 155 -17.52 22.93 -0.43
N GLU A 156 -17.74 22.99 0.88
CA GLU A 156 -16.74 23.45 1.84
C GLU A 156 -15.54 22.50 1.92
N GLU A 157 -15.77 21.19 2.00
CA GLU A 157 -14.69 20.17 1.99
C GLU A 157 -13.89 20.22 0.68
N ARG A 158 -14.58 20.38 -0.45
CA ARG A 158 -13.93 20.53 -1.76
C ARG A 158 -13.06 21.80 -1.79
N ASP A 159 -13.58 22.92 -1.32
CA ASP A 159 -12.88 24.21 -1.37
C ASP A 159 -11.67 24.18 -0.44
N GLN A 160 -11.79 23.59 0.77
CA GLN A 160 -10.66 23.37 1.68
C GLN A 160 -9.57 22.49 1.04
N PHE A 161 -9.96 21.46 0.30
CA PHE A 161 -8.98 20.63 -0.40
C PHE A 161 -8.25 21.41 -1.49
N ILE A 162 -8.97 22.17 -2.31
CA ILE A 162 -8.39 22.99 -3.39
C ILE A 162 -7.43 24.02 -2.82
N GLU A 163 -7.82 24.70 -1.74
CA GLU A 163 -6.96 25.66 -1.03
C GLU A 163 -5.69 24.98 -0.51
N GLY A 164 -5.82 23.85 0.17
CA GLY A 164 -4.68 23.08 0.69
C GLY A 164 -3.73 22.53 -0.38
N VAL A 165 -4.23 22.26 -1.57
CA VAL A 165 -3.41 21.87 -2.74
C VAL A 165 -2.70 23.10 -3.32
N GLY A 166 -3.40 24.25 -3.43
CA GLY A 166 -2.83 25.50 -3.91
C GLY A 166 -1.64 25.95 -3.07
N ASP A 167 -1.74 25.86 -1.76
CA ASP A 167 -0.66 26.21 -0.82
C ASP A 167 0.56 25.28 -0.90
N ARG A 168 0.39 24.06 -1.39
CA ARG A 168 1.47 23.07 -1.55
C ARG A 168 2.06 23.03 -2.96
N GLY A 169 1.46 23.74 -3.90
CA GLY A 169 1.90 23.76 -5.28
C GLY A 169 3.25 24.47 -5.48
N PRO A 170 3.90 24.27 -6.65
CA PRO A 170 5.22 24.82 -6.93
C PRO A 170 5.28 26.35 -6.92
N GLU A 171 4.15 27.02 -7.02
CA GLU A 171 4.09 28.49 -6.97
C GLU A 171 4.17 29.06 -5.55
N SER A 172 3.73 28.32 -4.54
CA SER A 172 3.77 28.77 -3.13
C SER A 172 5.17 28.89 -2.55
N ARG A 173 6.20 28.39 -3.22
CA ARG A 173 7.61 28.49 -2.81
C ARG A 173 8.37 29.65 -3.46
N ARG A 174 7.69 30.54 -4.17
CA ARG A 174 8.31 31.71 -4.81
C ARG A 174 8.18 33.01 -4.00
N VAL A 175 7.89 32.92 -2.71
CA VAL A 175 7.92 34.07 -1.79
C VAL A 175 9.13 33.97 -0.90
#